data_1b08449de46b51ffb35b33bc1ec822c2
#
_entry.id   1b08449de46b51ffb35b33bc1ec822c2
#
_cell.length_a   1.000
_cell.length_b   1.000
_cell.length_c   1.000
_cell.angle_alpha   90.00
_cell.angle_beta   90.00
_cell.angle_gamma   90.00
#
_symmetry.space_group_name_H-M   'P 1'
#
loop_
_entity.id
_entity.type
_entity.pdbx_description
1 polymer ?
#
loop_
_entity_poly.entity_id
_entity_poly.type
_entity_poly.pdbx_seq_one_letter_code
_entity_poly.pdbx_strand_id
1 'polypeptide(L)'
;GNTFYQYPPRIYRVPASILKPGENLVTVRLINYGGAASFVPDKPYCLAWGTDTVRLSSRWKYQLGCEMPARTNSVSFQNVPTGMYNSMISPLRNLAFTGALWYQGETNTGRPNEYEELLAAMIIDWREKLADKELPFFIVQLANFMKTHSEPVESNWAALREAQRQVALKVPNAALAVAIDLGEWNDIHPLNKKELARRISLLVKRRVYGDKKSVHSGPMCTGMTVNHEGKAVLSFEAGTDKLWAVDELKGFAIAGADGHFQWAEAVVVNGNQVAVWHKDIPHPVTVRYGWDDNPVHANLKNRTGLPASPFQISLEDK
;
A
#
# COMPACT_ATOMS: atom_id res chain seq x y z
N GLY A 1 15.98 -22.80 13.60
CA GLY A 1 16.69 -21.61 13.09
C GLY A 1 16.31 -20.38 13.87
N ASN A 2 17.29 -19.53 14.18
CA ASN A 2 17.01 -18.22 14.76
C ASN A 2 16.82 -17.25 13.61
N THR A 3 15.61 -16.73 13.42
CA THR A 3 15.37 -15.60 12.54
C THR A 3 15.03 -14.39 13.39
N PHE A 4 15.79 -13.32 13.26
CA PHE A 4 15.53 -12.06 13.94
C PHE A 4 14.39 -11.25 13.32
N TYR A 5 13.87 -11.69 12.17
CA TYR A 5 12.78 -11.01 11.48
C TYR A 5 11.44 -11.47 12.05
N GLN A 6 10.57 -10.54 12.37
CA GLN A 6 9.26 -10.82 12.94
C GLN A 6 8.27 -11.37 11.91
N TYR A 7 8.41 -10.96 10.66
CA TYR A 7 7.35 -11.04 9.64
C TYR A 7 7.58 -12.04 8.49
N PRO A 8 8.81 -12.40 8.07
CA PRO A 8 8.93 -13.36 6.98
C PRO A 8 8.43 -14.75 7.38
N PRO A 9 7.82 -15.49 6.45
CA PRO A 9 7.41 -16.87 6.68
C PRO A 9 8.58 -17.69 7.18
N ARG A 10 8.38 -18.42 8.27
CA ARG A 10 9.39 -19.28 8.86
C ARG A 10 9.21 -20.68 8.35
N ILE A 11 10.03 -21.07 7.38
CA ILE A 11 10.02 -22.40 6.79
C ILE A 11 11.17 -23.21 7.37
N TYR A 12 10.83 -24.28 8.07
CA TYR A 12 11.79 -25.20 8.66
C TYR A 12 11.74 -26.52 7.90
N ARG A 13 12.90 -26.99 7.45
CA ARG A 13 13.01 -28.33 6.86
C ARG A 13 13.21 -29.36 7.98
N VAL A 14 12.32 -30.34 7.99
CA VAL A 14 12.35 -31.44 8.97
C VAL A 14 12.76 -32.71 8.23
N PRO A 15 13.87 -33.37 8.60
CA PRO A 15 14.26 -34.64 8.00
C PRO A 15 13.21 -35.71 8.29
N ALA A 16 12.82 -36.49 7.27
CA ALA A 16 11.84 -37.56 7.44
C ALA A 16 12.27 -38.61 8.47
N SER A 17 13.57 -38.78 8.68
CA SER A 17 14.15 -39.73 9.63
C SER A 17 13.85 -39.45 11.10
N ILE A 18 13.41 -38.24 11.45
CA ILE A 18 13.01 -37.90 12.83
C ILE A 18 11.52 -38.11 13.09
N LEU A 19 10.74 -38.32 12.05
CA LEU A 19 9.32 -38.61 12.19
C LEU A 19 9.09 -40.06 12.50
N LYS A 20 8.11 -40.32 13.36
CA LYS A 20 7.74 -41.68 13.80
C LYS A 20 6.36 -42.05 13.26
N PRO A 21 6.09 -43.33 12.97
CA PRO A 21 4.72 -43.79 12.77
C PRO A 21 3.87 -43.49 14.02
N GLY A 22 2.66 -42.97 13.82
CA GLY A 22 1.75 -42.57 14.89
C GLY A 22 1.95 -41.13 15.36
N GLU A 23 1.99 -40.91 16.68
CA GLU A 23 2.03 -39.58 17.26
C GLU A 23 3.41 -38.92 17.16
N ASN A 24 3.45 -37.70 16.69
CA ASN A 24 4.62 -36.82 16.68
C ASN A 24 4.28 -35.52 17.42
N LEU A 25 5.20 -35.07 18.28
CA LEU A 25 5.07 -33.83 19.02
C LEU A 25 5.79 -32.68 18.28
N VAL A 26 5.05 -31.63 17.95
CA VAL A 26 5.63 -30.39 17.44
C VAL A 26 5.69 -29.37 18.56
N THR A 27 6.88 -28.91 18.89
CA THR A 27 7.09 -27.86 19.90
C THR A 27 7.60 -26.59 19.25
N VAL A 28 6.90 -25.50 19.49
CA VAL A 28 7.29 -24.15 19.01
C VAL A 28 7.74 -23.33 20.21
N ARG A 29 8.99 -22.85 20.17
CA ARG A 29 9.47 -21.87 21.15
C ARG A 29 9.10 -20.49 20.69
N LEU A 30 8.25 -19.80 21.46
CA LEU A 30 7.85 -18.43 21.25
C LEU A 30 8.58 -17.52 22.24
N ILE A 31 9.23 -16.46 21.72
CA ILE A 31 9.86 -15.42 22.53
C ILE A 31 8.99 -14.17 22.40
N ASN A 32 8.45 -13.71 23.52
CA ASN A 32 7.63 -12.50 23.57
C ASN A 32 8.34 -11.44 24.42
N TYR A 33 8.49 -10.24 23.85
CA TYR A 33 9.14 -9.11 24.53
C TYR A 33 8.15 -8.14 25.18
N GLY A 34 6.86 -8.33 24.97
CA GLY A 34 5.79 -7.50 25.54
C GLY A 34 4.44 -7.73 24.87
N GLY A 35 3.37 -7.36 25.54
CA GLY A 35 2.00 -7.56 25.05
C GLY A 35 1.56 -9.02 25.05
N ALA A 36 0.41 -9.31 24.43
CA ALA A 36 -0.10 -10.67 24.27
C ALA A 36 0.64 -11.40 23.15
N ALA A 37 1.25 -12.53 23.47
CA ALA A 37 1.83 -13.41 22.45
C ALA A 37 0.71 -14.07 21.64
N SER A 38 0.77 -13.95 20.32
CA SER A 38 -0.21 -14.58 19.42
C SER A 38 0.41 -14.96 18.09
N PHE A 39 -0.25 -15.88 17.40
CA PHE A 39 -0.01 -16.14 15.99
C PHE A 39 -0.91 -15.21 15.15
N VAL A 40 -0.42 -14.76 14.01
CA VAL A 40 -1.23 -13.95 13.09
C VAL A 40 -2.39 -14.80 12.58
N PRO A 41 -3.66 -14.33 12.68
CA PRO A 41 -4.81 -15.08 12.19
C PRO A 41 -4.71 -15.39 10.68
N ASP A 42 -5.29 -16.53 10.28
CA ASP A 42 -5.45 -16.96 8.88
C ASP A 42 -4.15 -17.07 8.06
N LYS A 43 -3.00 -17.15 8.73
CA LYS A 43 -1.75 -17.52 8.07
C LYS A 43 -1.60 -19.04 8.01
N PRO A 44 -0.83 -19.58 7.03
CA PRO A 44 -0.62 -21.02 6.89
C PRO A 44 0.36 -21.52 7.94
N TYR A 45 -0.18 -22.12 9.00
CA TYR A 45 0.60 -22.89 9.98
C TYR A 45 0.44 -24.36 9.65
N CYS A 46 1.43 -24.98 9.03
CA CYS A 46 1.28 -26.35 8.52
C CYS A 46 2.59 -27.12 8.47
N LEU A 47 2.48 -28.44 8.43
CA LEU A 47 3.50 -29.35 7.95
C LEU A 47 3.13 -29.76 6.53
N ALA A 48 4.07 -29.67 5.58
CA ALA A 48 3.84 -30.01 4.19
C ALA A 48 4.93 -30.99 3.70
N TRP A 49 4.53 -31.99 2.90
CA TRP A 49 5.43 -32.94 2.24
C TRP A 49 4.82 -33.37 0.90
N GLY A 50 5.59 -33.30 -0.17
CA GLY A 50 5.06 -33.55 -1.52
C GLY A 50 3.86 -32.64 -1.83
N THR A 51 2.70 -33.22 -2.09
CA THR A 51 1.42 -32.53 -2.31
C THR A 51 0.57 -32.44 -1.03
N ASP A 52 0.96 -33.12 0.03
CA ASP A 52 0.17 -33.25 1.24
C ASP A 52 0.49 -32.17 2.26
N THR A 53 -0.52 -31.79 3.04
CA THR A 53 -0.41 -30.75 4.05
C THR A 53 -1.26 -31.08 5.27
N VAL A 54 -0.67 -30.97 6.45
CA VAL A 54 -1.39 -31.02 7.74
C VAL A 54 -1.40 -29.61 8.34
N ARG A 55 -2.59 -29.07 8.54
CA ARG A 55 -2.76 -27.77 9.21
C ARG A 55 -2.54 -27.89 10.71
N LEU A 56 -1.80 -26.94 11.28
CA LEU A 56 -1.50 -26.81 12.71
C LEU A 56 -2.31 -25.69 13.38
N SER A 57 -3.41 -25.28 12.78
CA SER A 57 -4.26 -24.16 13.25
C SER A 57 -5.25 -24.55 14.35
N SER A 58 -5.12 -25.72 14.97
CA SER A 58 -5.93 -26.20 16.10
C SER A 58 -5.48 -25.62 17.44
N ARG A 59 -6.08 -26.08 18.53
CA ARG A 59 -5.68 -25.70 19.89
C ARG A 59 -4.28 -26.20 20.24
N TRP A 60 -3.43 -25.29 20.72
CA TRP A 60 -2.10 -25.61 21.22
C TRP A 60 -2.11 -25.68 22.74
N LYS A 61 -1.35 -26.60 23.29
CA LYS A 61 -0.96 -26.56 24.71
C LYS A 61 0.25 -25.65 24.84
N TYR A 62 0.33 -24.87 25.91
CA TYR A 62 1.50 -24.05 26.17
C TYR A 62 2.04 -24.28 27.57
N GLN A 63 3.31 -24.04 27.74
CA GLN A 63 4.00 -24.04 29.02
C GLN A 63 4.95 -22.85 29.06
N LEU A 64 4.97 -22.13 30.18
CA LEU A 64 5.97 -21.09 30.40
C LEU A 64 7.35 -21.74 30.50
N GLY A 65 8.26 -21.38 29.59
CA GLY A 65 9.61 -21.91 29.57
C GLY A 65 10.55 -21.17 30.53
N CYS A 66 10.49 -19.85 30.51
CA CYS A 66 11.25 -18.98 31.38
C CYS A 66 10.61 -17.59 31.43
N GLU A 67 10.59 -17.01 32.61
CA GLU A 67 10.28 -15.59 32.79
C GLU A 67 11.60 -14.81 32.85
N MET A 68 11.69 -13.77 32.03
CA MET A 68 12.86 -12.92 31.96
C MET A 68 12.58 -11.59 32.67
N PRO A 69 13.60 -10.94 33.26
CA PRO A 69 13.44 -9.59 33.80
C PRO A 69 12.86 -8.65 32.74
N ALA A 70 12.06 -7.70 33.19
CA ALA A 70 11.55 -6.65 32.29
C ALA A 70 12.73 -5.95 31.59
N ARG A 71 12.59 -5.77 30.29
CA ARG A 71 13.58 -5.02 29.52
C ARG A 71 13.65 -3.58 30.03
N THR A 72 14.84 -3.04 30.17
CA THR A 72 15.03 -1.61 30.41
C THR A 72 14.34 -0.83 29.29
N ASN A 73 13.73 0.30 29.61
CA ASN A 73 13.07 1.15 28.64
C ASN A 73 14.04 1.47 27.48
N SER A 74 13.62 1.18 26.27
CA SER A 74 14.37 1.55 25.09
C SER A 74 14.27 3.08 24.87
N VAL A 75 15.38 3.72 24.58
CA VAL A 75 15.35 5.10 24.11
C VAL A 75 14.92 5.11 22.65
N SER A 76 13.82 5.81 22.36
CA SER A 76 13.28 5.91 21.00
C SER A 76 13.86 7.12 20.29
N PHE A 77 15.06 6.98 19.72
CA PHE A 77 15.75 8.08 19.01
C PHE A 77 14.95 8.65 17.84
N GLN A 78 14.07 7.86 17.23
CA GLN A 78 13.17 8.31 16.16
C GLN A 78 12.20 9.42 16.60
N ASN A 79 11.97 9.57 17.91
CA ASN A 79 11.11 10.62 18.49
C ASN A 79 11.90 11.87 18.91
N VAL A 80 13.23 11.85 18.77
CA VAL A 80 14.08 13.02 19.06
C VAL A 80 14.15 13.90 17.82
N PRO A 81 13.79 15.19 17.89
CA PRO A 81 13.89 16.09 16.75
C PRO A 81 15.28 16.05 16.13
N THR A 82 15.34 15.97 14.80
CA THR A 82 16.55 15.83 13.98
C THR A 82 17.40 14.57 14.22
N GLY A 83 17.08 13.74 15.22
CA GLY A 83 17.87 12.55 15.58
C GLY A 83 18.07 11.59 14.41
N MET A 84 16.99 11.25 13.70
CA MET A 84 17.07 10.39 12.52
C MET A 84 17.85 11.00 11.37
N TYR A 85 17.63 12.28 11.10
CA TYR A 85 18.37 12.99 10.07
C TYR A 85 19.89 13.00 10.39
N ASN A 86 20.27 13.40 11.58
CA ASN A 86 21.67 13.53 11.98
C ASN A 86 22.42 12.19 11.96
N SER A 87 21.74 11.10 12.33
CA SER A 87 22.36 9.77 12.40
C SER A 87 22.32 8.97 11.11
N MET A 88 21.31 9.18 10.25
CA MET A 88 21.07 8.31 9.09
C MET A 88 21.20 9.02 7.73
N ILE A 89 20.82 10.30 7.63
CA ILE A 89 20.85 11.03 6.36
C ILE A 89 22.10 11.91 6.27
N SER A 90 22.42 12.67 7.31
CA SER A 90 23.56 13.59 7.30
C SER A 90 24.90 12.92 6.95
N PRO A 91 25.20 11.67 7.38
CA PRO A 91 26.42 10.97 6.97
C PRO A 91 26.50 10.65 5.48
N LEU A 92 25.37 10.64 4.78
CA LEU A 92 25.27 10.26 3.37
C LEU A 92 25.50 11.44 2.40
N ARG A 93 25.70 12.65 2.91
CA ARG A 93 25.77 13.88 2.10
C ARG A 93 26.88 13.90 1.04
N ASN A 94 27.91 13.09 1.22
CA ASN A 94 29.03 13.00 0.28
C ASN A 94 28.87 11.85 -0.75
N LEU A 95 27.74 11.17 -0.75
CA LEU A 95 27.43 10.11 -1.70
C LEU A 95 26.53 10.63 -2.80
N ALA A 96 26.78 10.17 -4.03
CA ALA A 96 25.88 10.39 -5.16
C ALA A 96 24.83 9.29 -5.19
N PHE A 97 23.56 9.66 -5.36
CA PHE A 97 22.43 8.74 -5.45
C PHE A 97 21.76 8.86 -6.82
N THR A 98 21.30 7.74 -7.34
CA THR A 98 20.53 7.69 -8.60
C THR A 98 19.05 7.96 -8.35
N GLY A 99 18.58 7.84 -7.12
CA GLY A 99 17.21 8.08 -6.69
C GLY A 99 16.99 7.63 -5.25
N ALA A 100 15.87 8.01 -4.68
CA ALA A 100 15.43 7.60 -3.35
C ALA A 100 14.14 6.77 -3.46
N LEU A 101 14.07 5.67 -2.73
CA LEU A 101 12.87 4.86 -2.58
C LEU A 101 12.27 5.09 -1.19
N TRP A 102 11.04 5.59 -1.15
CA TRP A 102 10.33 5.88 0.08
C TRP A 102 9.15 4.93 0.28
N TYR A 103 9.25 4.05 1.27
CA TYR A 103 8.18 3.11 1.63
C TYR A 103 7.85 3.27 3.12
N GLN A 104 6.91 4.15 3.41
CA GLN A 104 6.49 4.51 4.76
C GLN A 104 5.12 5.20 4.70
N GLY A 105 4.39 5.26 5.80
CA GLY A 105 3.16 6.03 5.96
C GLY A 105 2.24 5.47 7.05
N GLU A 106 2.43 4.23 7.45
CA GLU A 106 1.54 3.48 8.33
C GLU A 106 1.30 4.20 9.67
N THR A 107 2.34 4.72 10.30
CA THR A 107 2.23 5.47 11.56
C THR A 107 1.54 6.83 11.38
N ASN A 108 1.59 7.39 10.17
CA ASN A 108 1.00 8.68 9.86
C ASN A 108 -0.50 8.59 9.55
N THR A 109 -1.08 7.39 9.43
CA THR A 109 -2.53 7.23 9.21
C THR A 109 -3.40 7.82 10.33
N GLY A 110 -2.85 8.01 11.52
CA GLY A 110 -3.52 8.77 12.59
C GLY A 110 -3.66 10.28 12.30
N ARG A 111 -2.90 10.82 11.34
CA ARG A 111 -2.90 12.24 10.93
C ARG A 111 -2.64 12.38 9.42
N PRO A 112 -3.49 11.80 8.56
CA PRO A 112 -3.23 11.73 7.13
C PRO A 112 -3.19 13.10 6.45
N ASN A 113 -3.91 14.10 6.98
CA ASN A 113 -3.99 15.45 6.43
C ASN A 113 -2.66 16.23 6.48
N GLU A 114 -1.73 15.83 7.37
CA GLU A 114 -0.40 16.46 7.46
C GLU A 114 0.60 15.82 6.50
N TYR A 115 0.30 14.62 5.98
CA TYR A 115 1.30 13.79 5.33
C TYR A 115 1.75 14.32 3.97
N GLU A 116 0.87 14.93 3.21
CA GLU A 116 1.22 15.53 1.91
C GLU A 116 2.30 16.60 2.08
N GLU A 117 2.10 17.52 3.01
CA GLU A 117 3.04 18.61 3.29
C GLU A 117 4.36 18.06 3.84
N LEU A 118 4.29 17.15 4.81
CA LEU A 118 5.48 16.55 5.43
C LEU A 118 6.33 15.76 4.44
N LEU A 119 5.71 14.96 3.57
CA LEU A 119 6.42 14.18 2.58
C LEU A 119 7.05 15.08 1.50
N ALA A 120 6.32 16.09 1.04
CA ALA A 120 6.84 17.06 0.09
C ALA A 120 8.03 17.84 0.67
N ALA A 121 7.92 18.30 1.91
CA ALA A 121 8.99 19.01 2.62
C ALA A 121 10.23 18.12 2.79
N MET A 122 10.05 16.85 3.17
CA MET A 122 11.15 15.89 3.29
C MET A 122 11.88 15.69 1.96
N ILE A 123 11.15 15.53 0.86
CA ILE A 123 11.75 15.36 -0.48
C ILE A 123 12.59 16.58 -0.85
N ILE A 124 12.07 17.77 -0.62
CA ILE A 124 12.78 19.03 -0.91
C ILE A 124 14.03 19.16 -0.03
N ASP A 125 13.91 18.90 1.27
CA ASP A 125 15.05 18.95 2.21
C ASP A 125 16.15 17.94 1.84
N TRP A 126 15.80 16.72 1.51
CA TRP A 126 16.78 15.70 1.10
C TRP A 126 17.50 16.10 -0.19
N ARG A 127 16.78 16.63 -1.18
CA ARG A 127 17.38 17.15 -2.42
C ARG A 127 18.38 18.27 -2.15
N GLU A 128 18.04 19.18 -1.24
CA GLU A 128 18.95 20.24 -0.83
C GLU A 128 20.19 19.69 -0.12
N LYS A 129 19.99 18.82 0.87
CA LYS A 129 21.07 18.28 1.72
C LYS A 129 21.99 17.29 0.99
N LEU A 130 21.48 16.60 -0.01
CA LEU A 130 22.25 15.69 -0.87
C LEU A 130 22.84 16.40 -2.11
N ALA A 131 22.63 17.71 -2.22
CA ALA A 131 23.10 18.56 -3.33
C ALA A 131 22.63 18.08 -4.73
N ASP A 132 21.46 17.43 -4.82
CA ASP A 132 20.82 17.03 -6.05
C ASP A 132 19.34 17.45 -6.06
N LYS A 133 19.07 18.61 -6.66
CA LYS A 133 17.70 19.19 -6.73
C LYS A 133 16.74 18.36 -7.58
N GLU A 134 17.28 17.54 -8.49
CA GLU A 134 16.52 16.71 -9.40
C GLU A 134 16.45 15.23 -8.95
N LEU A 135 16.99 14.88 -7.78
CA LEU A 135 16.98 13.51 -7.28
C LEU A 135 15.60 12.88 -7.39
N PRO A 136 15.44 11.80 -8.19
CA PRO A 136 14.16 11.12 -8.33
C PRO A 136 13.71 10.48 -7.01
N PHE A 137 12.42 10.66 -6.66
CA PHE A 137 11.79 9.97 -5.54
C PHE A 137 10.73 8.99 -6.03
N PHE A 138 10.83 7.74 -5.57
CA PHE A 138 9.89 6.66 -5.87
C PHE A 138 9.12 6.35 -4.60
N ILE A 139 7.89 6.84 -4.54
CA ILE A 139 7.00 6.69 -3.38
C ILE A 139 6.24 5.36 -3.54
N VAL A 140 6.31 4.49 -2.55
CA VAL A 140 5.47 3.29 -2.48
C VAL A 140 4.19 3.66 -1.74
N GLN A 141 3.07 3.57 -2.44
CA GLN A 141 1.76 3.78 -1.84
C GLN A 141 1.45 2.67 -0.82
N LEU A 142 0.79 3.01 0.28
CA LEU A 142 0.39 2.02 1.28
C LEU A 142 -0.42 0.89 0.65
N ALA A 143 -0.01 -0.34 0.94
CA ALA A 143 -0.73 -1.53 0.51
C ALA A 143 -2.09 -1.65 1.23
N ASN A 144 -2.94 -2.54 0.75
CA ASN A 144 -4.18 -2.90 1.43
C ASN A 144 -3.89 -3.60 2.76
N PHE A 145 -4.68 -3.28 3.78
CA PHE A 145 -4.55 -3.82 5.14
C PHE A 145 -5.89 -3.71 5.86
N MET A 146 -6.09 -4.49 6.94
CA MET A 146 -7.32 -4.57 7.73
C MET A 146 -8.51 -5.21 6.97
N LYS A 147 -9.68 -5.25 7.62
CA LYS A 147 -10.89 -5.83 7.03
C LYS A 147 -11.48 -4.90 5.98
N THR A 148 -12.17 -5.48 5.03
CA THR A 148 -12.98 -4.75 4.06
C THR A 148 -14.27 -4.26 4.68
N HIS A 149 -14.87 -3.23 4.09
CA HIS A 149 -16.18 -2.72 4.45
C HIS A 149 -17.19 -3.00 3.33
N SER A 150 -18.44 -3.30 3.72
CA SER A 150 -19.55 -3.51 2.77
C SER A 150 -20.13 -2.20 2.22
N GLU A 151 -20.00 -1.13 2.99
CA GLU A 151 -20.49 0.21 2.66
C GLU A 151 -19.30 1.16 2.49
N PRO A 152 -19.47 2.27 1.74
CA PRO A 152 -18.46 3.33 1.71
C PRO A 152 -18.20 3.90 3.10
N VAL A 153 -16.93 4.02 3.47
CA VAL A 153 -16.51 4.48 4.80
C VAL A 153 -15.51 5.62 4.72
N GLU A 154 -15.31 6.30 5.82
CA GLU A 154 -14.14 7.15 6.01
C GLU A 154 -12.94 6.27 6.38
N SER A 155 -11.83 6.44 5.67
CA SER A 155 -10.61 5.66 5.86
C SER A 155 -9.40 6.57 5.92
N ASN A 156 -8.75 6.61 7.06
CA ASN A 156 -7.48 7.31 7.21
C ASN A 156 -6.36 6.66 6.38
N TRP A 157 -6.48 5.36 6.12
CA TRP A 157 -5.54 4.64 5.25
C TRP A 157 -5.69 5.08 3.80
N ALA A 158 -6.92 5.25 3.32
CA ALA A 158 -7.21 5.79 2.00
C ALA A 158 -6.81 7.27 1.89
N ALA A 159 -7.08 8.07 2.91
CA ALA A 159 -6.67 9.48 2.96
C ALA A 159 -5.14 9.63 2.88
N LEU A 160 -4.39 8.75 3.54
CA LEU A 160 -2.93 8.76 3.44
C LEU A 160 -2.44 8.34 2.05
N ARG A 161 -3.07 7.35 1.40
CA ARG A 161 -2.77 7.01 0.00
C ARG A 161 -3.03 8.18 -0.94
N GLU A 162 -4.08 8.95 -0.68
CA GLU A 162 -4.37 10.17 -1.44
C GLU A 162 -3.27 11.20 -1.24
N ALA A 163 -2.81 11.44 -0.02
CA ALA A 163 -1.68 12.33 0.24
C ALA A 163 -0.41 11.88 -0.52
N GLN A 164 -0.10 10.58 -0.54
CA GLN A 164 1.01 10.02 -1.32
C GLN A 164 0.84 10.28 -2.83
N ARG A 165 -0.39 10.12 -3.34
CA ARG A 165 -0.74 10.40 -4.74
C ARG A 165 -0.56 11.88 -5.07
N GLN A 166 -1.03 12.77 -4.22
CA GLN A 166 -0.91 14.22 -4.42
C GLN A 166 0.55 14.67 -4.48
N VAL A 167 1.41 14.13 -3.61
CA VAL A 167 2.85 14.40 -3.67
C VAL A 167 3.45 13.95 -5.01
N ALA A 168 3.09 12.77 -5.48
CA ALA A 168 3.60 12.27 -6.76
C ALA A 168 3.13 13.08 -7.97
N LEU A 169 1.95 13.75 -7.89
CA LEU A 169 1.44 14.63 -8.93
C LEU A 169 2.04 16.05 -8.87
N LYS A 170 2.27 16.58 -7.65
CA LYS A 170 2.66 17.98 -7.45
C LYS A 170 4.16 18.20 -7.36
N VAL A 171 4.91 17.23 -6.84
CA VAL A 171 6.35 17.35 -6.65
C VAL A 171 7.09 16.86 -7.92
N PRO A 172 7.85 17.73 -8.60
CA PRO A 172 8.64 17.32 -9.77
C PRO A 172 9.55 16.13 -9.45
N ASN A 173 9.77 15.24 -10.40
CA ASN A 173 10.59 14.02 -10.23
C ASN A 173 10.19 13.11 -9.07
N ALA A 174 8.96 13.21 -8.55
CA ALA A 174 8.34 12.18 -7.73
C ALA A 174 7.53 11.23 -8.60
N ALA A 175 7.45 9.97 -8.22
CA ALA A 175 6.66 8.96 -8.91
C ALA A 175 6.06 7.96 -7.90
N LEU A 176 4.87 7.42 -8.20
CA LEU A 176 4.11 6.55 -7.30
C LEU A 176 4.07 5.11 -7.80
N ALA A 177 4.49 4.18 -6.96
CA ALA A 177 4.27 2.76 -7.14
C ALA A 177 3.02 2.35 -6.35
N VAL A 178 1.93 2.08 -7.04
CA VAL A 178 0.67 1.66 -6.43
C VAL A 178 0.78 0.23 -5.92
N ALA A 179 0.35 -0.03 -4.67
CA ALA A 179 0.49 -1.32 -4.01
C ALA A 179 -0.82 -1.83 -3.37
N ILE A 180 -1.97 -1.27 -3.73
CA ILE A 180 -3.27 -1.58 -3.11
C ILE A 180 -3.72 -3.03 -3.22
N ASP A 181 -3.12 -3.82 -4.09
CA ASP A 181 -3.42 -5.23 -4.36
C ASP A 181 -2.27 -6.17 -3.93
N LEU A 182 -1.28 -5.68 -3.21
CA LEU A 182 -0.08 -6.43 -2.80
C LEU A 182 -0.02 -6.74 -1.31
N GLY A 183 -0.95 -6.21 -0.53
CA GLY A 183 -1.04 -6.40 0.91
C GLY A 183 -1.89 -7.59 1.32
N GLU A 184 -2.04 -7.75 2.62
CA GLU A 184 -2.85 -8.76 3.26
C GLU A 184 -3.67 -8.13 4.38
N TRP A 185 -4.94 -8.51 4.52
CA TRP A 185 -5.83 -7.90 5.51
C TRP A 185 -5.32 -8.06 6.96
N ASN A 186 -4.57 -9.10 7.25
CA ASN A 186 -4.14 -9.52 8.58
C ASN A 186 -2.63 -9.33 8.84
N ASP A 187 -1.91 -8.68 7.91
CA ASP A 187 -0.50 -8.39 8.08
C ASP A 187 -0.16 -7.04 7.44
N ILE A 188 0.27 -6.08 8.26
CA ILE A 188 0.67 -4.75 7.83
C ILE A 188 1.93 -4.75 6.94
N HIS A 189 2.67 -5.88 6.93
CA HIS A 189 3.92 -6.03 6.18
C HIS A 189 3.71 -6.92 4.95
N PRO A 190 3.37 -6.36 3.79
CA PRO A 190 3.09 -7.12 2.58
C PRO A 190 4.24 -8.06 2.20
N LEU A 191 3.93 -9.32 1.90
CA LEU A 191 4.92 -10.32 1.51
C LEU A 191 5.28 -10.26 0.02
N ASN A 192 4.42 -9.73 -0.83
CA ASN A 192 4.61 -9.69 -2.28
C ASN A 192 5.61 -8.59 -2.72
N LYS A 193 6.83 -8.66 -2.20
CA LYS A 193 7.91 -7.71 -2.53
C LYS A 193 8.39 -7.82 -3.97
N LYS A 194 8.27 -9.00 -4.58
CA LYS A 194 8.70 -9.22 -5.98
C LYS A 194 7.89 -8.37 -6.96
N GLU A 195 6.56 -8.40 -6.85
CA GLU A 195 5.71 -7.60 -7.73
C GLU A 195 5.86 -6.10 -7.45
N LEU A 196 5.97 -5.71 -6.18
CA LEU A 196 6.27 -4.32 -5.82
C LEU A 196 7.58 -3.85 -6.46
N ALA A 197 8.65 -4.63 -6.35
CA ALA A 197 9.94 -4.31 -6.96
C ALA A 197 9.84 -4.20 -8.50
N ARG A 198 9.04 -5.05 -9.14
CA ARG A 198 8.75 -4.94 -10.58
C ARG A 198 8.11 -3.60 -10.92
N ARG A 199 7.09 -3.16 -10.18
CA ARG A 199 6.43 -1.85 -10.41
C ARG A 199 7.39 -0.69 -10.21
N ILE A 200 8.19 -0.72 -9.15
CA ILE A 200 9.23 0.30 -8.91
C ILE A 200 10.25 0.31 -10.06
N SER A 201 10.68 -0.85 -10.53
CA SER A 201 11.66 -0.94 -11.63
C SER A 201 11.18 -0.30 -12.93
N LEU A 202 9.87 -0.34 -13.21
CA LEU A 202 9.28 0.35 -14.37
C LEU A 202 9.39 1.87 -14.24
N LEU A 203 9.11 2.40 -13.04
CA LEU A 203 9.27 3.82 -12.75
C LEU A 203 10.73 4.26 -12.85
N VAL A 204 11.66 3.47 -12.30
CA VAL A 204 13.11 3.73 -12.39
C VAL A 204 13.58 3.72 -13.83
N LYS A 205 13.19 2.72 -14.63
CA LYS A 205 13.52 2.68 -16.07
C LYS A 205 13.05 3.94 -16.78
N ARG A 206 11.85 4.42 -16.48
CA ARG A 206 11.30 5.62 -17.10
C ARG A 206 12.01 6.89 -16.67
N ARG A 207 12.19 7.09 -15.37
CA ARG A 207 12.67 8.34 -14.79
C ARG A 207 14.19 8.48 -14.80
N VAL A 208 14.91 7.39 -14.60
CA VAL A 208 16.36 7.37 -14.47
C VAL A 208 17.03 6.98 -15.80
N TYR A 209 16.55 5.91 -16.43
CA TYR A 209 17.18 5.37 -17.65
C TYR A 209 16.52 5.82 -18.96
N GLY A 210 15.51 6.70 -18.88
CA GLY A 210 14.90 7.32 -20.05
C GLY A 210 14.10 6.38 -20.96
N ASP A 211 13.65 5.23 -20.44
CA ASP A 211 12.78 4.30 -21.19
C ASP A 211 11.40 4.94 -21.44
N LYS A 212 11.20 5.43 -22.67
CA LYS A 212 9.94 6.05 -23.11
C LYS A 212 8.97 5.04 -23.73
N LYS A 213 9.37 3.78 -23.90
CA LYS A 213 8.56 2.75 -24.59
C LYS A 213 7.72 1.92 -23.63
N SER A 214 8.25 1.59 -22.47
CA SER A 214 7.56 0.76 -21.50
C SER A 214 6.48 1.54 -20.74
N VAL A 215 5.34 0.91 -20.49
CA VAL A 215 4.34 1.41 -19.55
C VAL A 215 4.92 1.35 -18.14
N HIS A 216 4.92 2.46 -17.45
CA HIS A 216 5.67 2.62 -16.20
C HIS A 216 4.80 2.83 -14.95
N SER A 217 3.54 3.25 -15.13
CA SER A 217 2.60 3.49 -14.03
C SER A 217 1.21 2.99 -14.37
N GLY A 218 0.40 2.74 -13.35
CA GLY A 218 -1.04 2.57 -13.49
C GLY A 218 -1.75 3.90 -13.73
N PRO A 219 -3.07 3.85 -13.98
CA PRO A 219 -3.86 5.04 -14.21
C PRO A 219 -3.89 5.99 -13.01
N MET A 220 -3.69 7.28 -13.26
CA MET A 220 -3.80 8.36 -12.28
C MET A 220 -4.96 9.26 -12.66
N CYS A 221 -5.94 9.43 -11.76
CA CYS A 221 -7.05 10.36 -12.01
C CYS A 221 -6.55 11.79 -11.92
N THR A 222 -6.88 12.59 -12.95
CA THR A 222 -6.39 13.97 -13.09
C THR A 222 -7.49 15.01 -13.13
N GLY A 223 -8.75 14.61 -13.28
CA GLY A 223 -9.84 15.54 -13.34
C GLY A 223 -11.23 14.89 -13.33
N MET A 224 -12.23 15.67 -12.98
CA MET A 224 -13.63 15.30 -12.97
C MET A 224 -14.48 16.38 -13.63
N THR A 225 -15.42 15.97 -14.46
CA THR A 225 -16.48 16.82 -15.01
C THR A 225 -17.82 16.10 -14.89
N VAL A 226 -18.93 16.80 -15.09
CA VAL A 226 -20.26 16.17 -15.18
C VAL A 226 -20.77 16.33 -16.61
N ASN A 227 -21.24 15.24 -17.20
CA ASN A 227 -21.79 15.25 -18.54
C ASN A 227 -23.28 15.67 -18.54
N HIS A 228 -23.86 15.80 -19.74
CA HIS A 228 -25.27 16.17 -19.91
C HIS A 228 -26.28 15.16 -19.35
N GLU A 229 -25.86 13.93 -19.11
CA GLU A 229 -26.68 12.89 -18.48
C GLU A 229 -26.61 12.93 -16.93
N GLY A 230 -25.87 13.88 -16.35
CA GLY A 230 -25.64 13.96 -14.89
C GLY A 230 -24.61 12.99 -14.34
N LYS A 231 -23.84 12.30 -15.20
CA LYS A 231 -22.80 11.37 -14.76
C LYS A 231 -21.48 12.09 -14.54
N ALA A 232 -20.78 11.76 -13.48
CA ALA A 232 -19.40 12.17 -13.28
C ALA A 232 -18.49 11.49 -14.31
N VAL A 233 -17.69 12.26 -15.04
CA VAL A 233 -16.71 11.77 -16.01
C VAL A 233 -15.32 12.06 -15.48
N LEU A 234 -14.59 11.02 -15.15
CA LEU A 234 -13.24 11.05 -14.62
C LEU A 234 -12.24 10.92 -15.76
N SER A 235 -11.25 11.79 -15.80
CA SER A 235 -10.13 11.73 -16.74
C SER A 235 -8.89 11.13 -16.07
N PHE A 236 -8.20 10.26 -16.80
CA PHE A 236 -7.00 9.60 -16.30
C PHE A 236 -5.80 9.86 -17.20
N GLU A 237 -4.65 10.11 -16.58
CA GLU A 237 -3.36 10.01 -17.24
C GLU A 237 -2.96 8.52 -17.25
N ALA A 238 -3.33 7.83 -18.31
CA ALA A 238 -3.08 6.40 -18.45
C ALA A 238 -1.67 6.11 -19.02
N GLY A 239 -0.67 6.85 -18.61
CA GLY A 239 0.70 6.67 -19.11
C GLY A 239 0.74 6.51 -20.64
N THR A 240 1.05 5.32 -21.13
CA THR A 240 1.01 4.98 -22.57
C THR A 240 -0.04 3.92 -22.91
N ASP A 241 -0.91 3.54 -21.96
CA ASP A 241 -1.84 2.42 -22.14
C ASP A 241 -3.27 2.79 -21.71
N LYS A 242 -4.25 2.07 -22.29
CA LYS A 242 -5.68 2.30 -22.07
C LYS A 242 -6.15 1.72 -20.74
N LEU A 243 -7.19 2.33 -20.20
CA LEU A 243 -7.92 1.80 -19.04
C LEU A 243 -8.53 0.43 -19.35
N TRP A 244 -8.55 -0.43 -18.34
CA TRP A 244 -9.08 -1.77 -18.47
C TRP A 244 -9.60 -2.30 -17.13
N ALA A 245 -10.64 -3.14 -17.20
CA ALA A 245 -11.09 -4.01 -16.12
C ALA A 245 -11.45 -5.36 -16.73
N VAL A 246 -11.30 -6.43 -15.95
CA VAL A 246 -11.62 -7.80 -16.42
C VAL A 246 -13.11 -7.97 -16.63
N ASP A 247 -13.89 -7.41 -15.70
CA ASP A 247 -15.34 -7.50 -15.63
C ASP A 247 -15.93 -6.10 -15.39
N GLU A 248 -17.11 -6.05 -14.77
CA GLU A 248 -17.71 -4.81 -14.29
C GLU A 248 -16.75 -4.00 -13.42
N LEU A 249 -16.64 -2.69 -13.68
CA LEU A 249 -15.82 -1.79 -12.87
C LEU A 249 -16.41 -1.66 -11.46
N LYS A 250 -15.56 -1.83 -10.46
CA LYS A 250 -15.91 -1.75 -9.04
C LYS A 250 -14.95 -0.87 -8.26
N GLY A 251 -15.35 -0.54 -7.02
CA GLY A 251 -14.53 0.24 -6.09
C GLY A 251 -14.76 1.74 -6.23
N PHE A 252 -15.77 2.19 -6.98
CA PHE A 252 -16.17 3.58 -7.04
C PHE A 252 -17.29 3.88 -6.05
N ALA A 253 -17.20 5.01 -5.38
CA ALA A 253 -18.27 5.59 -4.58
C ALA A 253 -18.47 7.05 -4.98
N ILE A 254 -19.72 7.52 -4.91
CA ILE A 254 -20.12 8.85 -5.36
C ILE A 254 -20.98 9.52 -4.30
N ALA A 255 -20.85 10.83 -4.15
CA ALA A 255 -21.66 11.65 -3.27
C ALA A 255 -22.16 12.92 -3.97
N GLY A 256 -23.34 13.38 -3.57
CA GLY A 256 -23.87 14.71 -3.87
C GLY A 256 -23.33 15.77 -2.90
N ALA A 257 -24.01 16.91 -2.84
CA ALA A 257 -23.66 18.01 -1.96
C ALA A 257 -23.82 17.69 -0.46
N ASP A 258 -24.55 16.64 -0.11
CA ASP A 258 -24.75 16.17 1.25
C ASP A 258 -23.52 15.39 1.80
N GLY A 259 -22.57 15.02 0.94
CA GLY A 259 -21.37 14.29 1.30
C GLY A 259 -21.59 12.81 1.66
N HIS A 260 -22.82 12.27 1.48
CA HIS A 260 -23.10 10.87 1.72
C HIS A 260 -22.68 10.01 0.52
N PHE A 261 -21.66 9.16 0.71
CA PHE A 261 -21.16 8.28 -0.33
C PHE A 261 -22.00 7.01 -0.46
N GLN A 262 -22.29 6.65 -1.70
CA GLN A 262 -22.90 5.39 -2.08
C GLN A 262 -22.04 4.69 -3.13
N TRP A 263 -22.06 3.35 -3.16
CA TRP A 263 -21.39 2.59 -4.21
C TRP A 263 -21.98 2.95 -5.57
N ALA A 264 -21.13 3.22 -6.52
CA ALA A 264 -21.51 3.74 -7.83
C ALA A 264 -21.30 2.69 -8.93
N GLU A 265 -22.14 2.78 -9.95
CA GLU A 265 -21.90 2.16 -11.23
C GLU A 265 -20.81 2.93 -11.98
N ALA A 266 -19.98 2.20 -12.74
CA ALA A 266 -18.88 2.81 -13.47
C ALA A 266 -18.62 2.07 -14.79
N VAL A 267 -18.22 2.81 -15.83
CA VAL A 267 -17.84 2.24 -17.12
C VAL A 267 -16.70 3.03 -17.76
N VAL A 268 -15.78 2.31 -18.41
CA VAL A 268 -14.74 2.97 -19.22
C VAL A 268 -15.35 3.58 -20.47
N VAL A 269 -15.09 4.86 -20.70
CA VAL A 269 -15.49 5.59 -21.90
C VAL A 269 -14.26 6.21 -22.57
N ASN A 270 -14.26 6.30 -23.90
CA ASN A 270 -13.17 6.93 -24.69
C ASN A 270 -11.74 6.40 -24.37
N GLY A 271 -11.63 5.22 -23.76
CA GLY A 271 -10.35 4.53 -23.52
C GLY A 271 -9.49 5.07 -22.39
N ASN A 272 -9.66 6.31 -21.92
CA ASN A 272 -8.94 6.93 -20.80
C ASN A 272 -9.85 7.73 -19.86
N GLN A 273 -11.14 7.54 -19.95
CA GLN A 273 -12.13 8.13 -19.05
C GLN A 273 -13.01 7.05 -18.44
N VAL A 274 -13.57 7.36 -17.27
CA VAL A 274 -14.57 6.54 -16.59
C VAL A 274 -15.78 7.39 -16.29
N ALA A 275 -16.95 6.97 -16.76
CA ALA A 275 -18.21 7.55 -16.33
C ALA A 275 -18.69 6.83 -15.07
N VAL A 276 -19.08 7.60 -14.05
CA VAL A 276 -19.51 7.11 -12.72
C VAL A 276 -20.86 7.75 -12.40
N TRP A 277 -21.81 6.95 -11.91
CA TRP A 277 -23.15 7.43 -11.55
C TRP A 277 -23.82 6.56 -10.49
N HIS A 278 -24.83 7.13 -9.86
CA HIS A 278 -25.77 6.42 -9.00
C HIS A 278 -27.19 6.97 -9.24
N LYS A 279 -28.19 6.09 -9.27
CA LYS A 279 -29.59 6.48 -9.60
C LYS A 279 -30.18 7.53 -8.66
N ASP A 280 -29.76 7.52 -7.39
CA ASP A 280 -30.27 8.43 -6.36
C ASP A 280 -29.37 9.68 -6.17
N ILE A 281 -28.32 9.85 -7.00
CA ILE A 281 -27.38 10.98 -6.94
C ILE A 281 -27.29 11.65 -8.35
N PRO A 282 -28.30 12.42 -8.74
CA PRO A 282 -28.33 13.03 -10.08
C PRO A 282 -27.35 14.20 -10.25
N HIS A 283 -26.84 14.75 -9.13
CA HIS A 283 -25.89 15.85 -9.12
C HIS A 283 -24.65 15.46 -8.32
N PRO A 284 -23.73 14.69 -8.92
CA PRO A 284 -22.52 14.26 -8.26
C PRO A 284 -21.57 15.43 -8.02
N VAL A 285 -21.03 15.51 -6.82
CA VAL A 285 -20.05 16.53 -6.39
C VAL A 285 -18.68 15.90 -6.16
N THR A 286 -18.65 14.69 -5.58
CA THR A 286 -17.39 14.02 -5.22
C THR A 286 -17.43 12.55 -5.64
N VAL A 287 -16.32 12.07 -6.16
CA VAL A 287 -16.11 10.66 -6.48
C VAL A 287 -14.88 10.14 -5.73
N ARG A 288 -15.02 8.94 -5.19
CA ARG A 288 -13.93 8.15 -4.59
C ARG A 288 -13.69 6.87 -5.39
N TYR A 289 -12.44 6.44 -5.45
CA TYR A 289 -12.07 5.13 -5.99
C TYR A 289 -11.10 4.44 -5.02
N GLY A 290 -11.39 3.18 -4.70
CA GLY A 290 -10.56 2.40 -3.78
C GLY A 290 -10.41 3.04 -2.39
N TRP A 291 -11.44 3.76 -1.94
CA TRP A 291 -11.43 4.50 -0.67
C TRP A 291 -11.86 3.59 0.49
N ASP A 292 -10.94 2.72 0.88
CA ASP A 292 -11.09 1.77 1.98
C ASP A 292 -9.69 1.45 2.53
N ASP A 293 -9.63 0.93 3.74
CA ASP A 293 -8.39 0.36 4.30
C ASP A 293 -7.91 -0.80 3.44
N ASN A 294 -8.82 -1.65 3.01
CA ASN A 294 -8.57 -2.84 2.19
C ASN A 294 -9.50 -2.91 0.96
N PRO A 295 -9.22 -2.14 -0.09
CA PRO A 295 -10.10 -1.99 -1.24
C PRO A 295 -10.01 -3.17 -2.21
N VAL A 296 -10.33 -4.38 -1.78
CA VAL A 296 -10.22 -5.62 -2.58
C VAL A 296 -11.08 -5.62 -3.86
N HIS A 297 -12.13 -4.80 -3.89
CA HIS A 297 -13.02 -4.69 -5.04
C HIS A 297 -12.54 -3.68 -6.09
N ALA A 298 -11.54 -2.86 -5.78
CA ALA A 298 -11.00 -1.87 -6.70
C ALA A 298 -10.22 -2.56 -7.83
N ASN A 299 -10.80 -2.60 -9.03
CA ASN A 299 -10.32 -3.43 -10.14
C ASN A 299 -9.90 -2.65 -11.39
N LEU A 300 -9.91 -1.31 -11.36
CA LEU A 300 -9.44 -0.50 -12.47
C LEU A 300 -7.92 -0.63 -12.63
N LYS A 301 -7.49 -0.98 -13.83
CA LYS A 301 -6.08 -1.15 -14.22
C LYS A 301 -5.85 -0.54 -15.59
N ASN A 302 -4.62 -0.53 -16.04
CA ASN A 302 -4.33 -0.43 -17.46
C ASN A 302 -4.18 -1.83 -18.08
N ARG A 303 -4.03 -1.92 -19.39
CA ARG A 303 -3.91 -3.22 -20.11
C ARG A 303 -2.66 -4.02 -19.73
N THR A 304 -1.62 -3.38 -19.21
CA THR A 304 -0.42 -4.06 -18.71
C THR A 304 -0.60 -4.59 -17.28
N GLY A 305 -1.77 -4.40 -16.68
CA GLY A 305 -2.13 -4.92 -15.37
C GLY A 305 -1.68 -4.05 -14.19
N LEU A 306 -1.18 -2.84 -14.42
CA LEU A 306 -0.84 -1.91 -13.35
C LEU A 306 -2.12 -1.27 -12.79
N PRO A 307 -2.37 -1.34 -11.47
CA PRO A 307 -3.59 -0.82 -10.86
C PRO A 307 -3.64 0.70 -10.86
N ALA A 308 -4.86 1.24 -10.96
CA ALA A 308 -5.10 2.65 -10.72
C ALA A 308 -4.83 2.99 -9.24
N SER A 309 -4.27 4.18 -9.00
CA SER A 309 -4.16 4.69 -7.64
C SER A 309 -5.55 5.01 -7.08
N PRO A 310 -5.84 4.67 -5.82
CA PRO A 310 -6.99 5.22 -5.11
C PRO A 310 -6.95 6.74 -5.08
N PHE A 311 -8.14 7.35 -5.07
CA PHE A 311 -8.27 8.80 -5.03
C PHE A 311 -9.62 9.25 -4.48
N GLN A 312 -9.67 10.51 -4.09
CA GLN A 312 -10.88 11.31 -3.97
C GLN A 312 -10.75 12.53 -4.88
N ILE A 313 -11.79 12.85 -5.61
CA ILE A 313 -11.84 14.03 -6.47
C ILE A 313 -13.22 14.67 -6.40
N SER A 314 -13.24 15.99 -6.32
CA SER A 314 -14.47 16.79 -6.34
C SER A 314 -14.51 17.69 -7.57
N LEU A 315 -15.70 18.15 -7.93
CA LEU A 315 -15.83 19.24 -8.87
C LEU A 315 -15.08 20.46 -8.31
N GLU A 316 -14.25 21.08 -9.12
CA GLU A 316 -13.66 22.35 -8.75
C GLU A 316 -14.78 23.40 -8.64
N ASP A 317 -14.76 24.17 -7.55
CA ASP A 317 -15.61 25.34 -7.41
C ASP A 317 -15.27 26.32 -8.54
N LYS A 318 -16.27 26.67 -9.36
CA LYS A 318 -16.12 27.61 -10.47
C LYS A 318 -16.10 29.03 -9.99
#